data_203b05f92985803948b7418b2e534bd3
#
_entry.id   203b05f92985803948b7418b2e534bd3
#
_cell.length_a   1.000
_cell.length_b   1.000
_cell.length_c   1.000
_cell.angle_alpha   90.00
_cell.angle_beta   90.00
_cell.angle_gamma   90.00
#
_symmetry.space_group_name_H-M   'P 1'
#
loop_
_entity.id
_entity.type
_entity.pdbx_description
1 polymer ?
#
loop_
_entity_poly.entity_id
_entity_poly.type
_entity_poly.pdbx_seq_one_letter_code
_entity_poly.pdbx_strand_id
1 'polypeptide(L)'
;MKQEFVHIAFMDNLLKGPSLSKHDNPSKLMVMLHGYGDNAANFMHLAQPIDDHNWGMHYLSLNAPSIIQGNMMGYQWFDLYPGGVYISDAGPKEYELVNQEIELSVLKLNETINFYLEQLKLKTTDCFVIGFSQGGIITFEYARRMAMRLGGIAIM
;
A
#
# COMPACT_ATOMS: atom_id res chain seq x y z
N MET A 1 16.96 -5.24 -26.29
CA MET A 1 16.22 -6.45 -25.84
C MET A 1 16.33 -6.75 -24.34
N LYS A 2 17.52 -6.68 -23.71
CA LYS A 2 17.65 -6.96 -22.26
C LYS A 2 17.01 -5.91 -21.33
N GLN A 3 16.96 -4.63 -21.72
CA GLN A 3 16.38 -3.55 -20.90
C GLN A 3 14.85 -3.61 -20.81
N GLU A 4 14.17 -4.01 -21.89
CA GLU A 4 12.69 -4.13 -21.88
C GLU A 4 12.21 -5.27 -20.98
N PHE A 5 12.91 -6.41 -20.97
CA PHE A 5 12.54 -7.55 -20.10
C PHE A 5 12.71 -7.23 -18.60
N VAL A 6 13.74 -6.48 -18.23
CA VAL A 6 13.97 -6.05 -16.84
C VAL A 6 12.89 -5.06 -16.42
N HIS A 7 12.48 -4.13 -17.28
CA HIS A 7 11.44 -3.15 -16.99
C HIS A 7 10.06 -3.80 -16.83
N ILE A 8 9.70 -4.76 -17.70
CA ILE A 8 8.44 -5.52 -17.60
C ILE A 8 8.40 -6.35 -16.30
N ALA A 9 9.46 -7.08 -15.97
CA ALA A 9 9.53 -7.87 -14.73
C ALA A 9 9.45 -7.00 -13.46
N PHE A 10 9.99 -5.79 -13.50
CA PHE A 10 9.89 -4.82 -12.41
C PHE A 10 8.45 -4.32 -12.23
N MET A 11 7.75 -4.01 -13.33
CA MET A 11 6.35 -3.56 -13.30
C MET A 11 5.38 -4.63 -12.78
N ASP A 12 5.69 -5.92 -13.00
CA ASP A 12 4.87 -7.03 -12.51
C ASP A 12 4.97 -7.22 -10.99
N ASN A 13 6.02 -6.70 -10.35
CA ASN A 13 6.22 -6.79 -8.91
C ASN A 13 5.56 -5.66 -8.11
N LEU A 14 5.11 -4.58 -8.78
CA LEU A 14 4.47 -3.45 -8.12
C LEU A 14 3.05 -3.78 -7.67
N LEU A 15 2.64 -3.19 -6.54
CA LEU A 15 1.24 -3.22 -6.11
C LEU A 15 0.38 -2.46 -7.13
N LYS A 16 -0.82 -2.97 -7.39
CA LYS A 16 -1.73 -2.43 -8.41
C LYS A 16 -2.95 -1.80 -7.77
N GLY A 17 -3.48 -0.78 -8.42
CA GLY A 17 -4.73 -0.15 -8.00
C GLY A 17 -5.03 1.12 -8.79
N PRO A 18 -6.20 1.71 -8.57
CA PRO A 18 -6.59 2.95 -9.24
C PRO A 18 -5.78 4.13 -8.73
N SER A 19 -5.59 5.11 -9.62
CA SER A 19 -5.05 6.41 -9.27
C SER A 19 -5.97 7.54 -9.75
N LEU A 20 -5.94 8.65 -9.04
CA LEU A 20 -6.72 9.85 -9.34
C LEU A 20 -5.86 11.08 -9.12
N SER A 21 -5.76 11.94 -10.15
CA SER A 21 -5.18 13.27 -10.03
C SER A 21 -6.17 14.30 -10.53
N LYS A 22 -6.36 15.37 -9.75
CA LYS A 22 -7.15 16.54 -10.18
C LYS A 22 -6.28 17.59 -10.88
N HIS A 23 -4.96 17.35 -10.92
CA HIS A 23 -3.96 18.29 -11.45
C HIS A 23 -3.05 17.59 -12.45
N ASP A 24 -2.64 18.30 -13.50
CA ASP A 24 -1.66 17.81 -14.47
C ASP A 24 -0.26 17.67 -13.84
N ASN A 25 0.06 18.51 -12.87
CA ASN A 25 1.32 18.49 -12.14
C ASN A 25 1.05 18.44 -10.62
N PRO A 26 0.76 17.28 -10.05
CA PRO A 26 0.51 17.16 -8.61
C PRO A 26 1.79 17.46 -7.82
N SER A 27 1.63 18.12 -6.68
CA SER A 27 2.74 18.48 -5.79
C SER A 27 2.94 17.48 -4.65
N LYS A 28 2.04 16.51 -4.51
CA LYS A 28 2.04 15.51 -3.44
C LYS A 28 1.48 14.18 -3.93
N LEU A 29 1.91 13.10 -3.28
CA LEU A 29 1.40 11.75 -3.47
C LEU A 29 0.70 11.29 -2.18
N MET A 30 -0.57 10.88 -2.27
CA MET A 30 -1.31 10.21 -1.20
C MET A 30 -1.47 8.75 -1.55
N VAL A 31 -0.82 7.86 -0.80
CA VAL A 31 -0.95 6.41 -0.93
C VAL A 31 -1.97 5.91 0.08
N MET A 32 -2.93 5.11 -0.39
CA MET A 32 -4.10 4.68 0.36
C MET A 32 -4.14 3.15 0.47
N LEU A 33 -4.15 2.63 1.70
CA LEU A 33 -4.09 1.20 2.01
C LEU A 33 -5.37 0.75 2.70
N HIS A 34 -6.14 -0.11 2.02
CA HIS A 34 -7.43 -0.63 2.50
C HIS A 34 -7.28 -1.63 3.67
N GLY A 35 -8.38 -1.92 4.36
CA GLY A 35 -8.47 -2.95 5.40
C GLY A 35 -8.59 -4.37 4.85
N TYR A 36 -8.54 -5.37 5.75
CA TYR A 36 -8.76 -6.78 5.41
C TYR A 36 -10.10 -6.99 4.70
N GLY A 37 -10.09 -7.74 3.62
CA GLY A 37 -11.31 -8.11 2.88
C GLY A 37 -11.84 -7.06 1.92
N ASP A 38 -11.23 -5.89 1.88
CA ASP A 38 -11.56 -4.80 0.97
C ASP A 38 -10.60 -4.78 -0.25
N ASN A 39 -10.68 -3.75 -1.06
CA ASN A 39 -9.87 -3.55 -2.24
C ASN A 39 -9.60 -2.06 -2.51
N ALA A 40 -8.61 -1.81 -3.36
CA ALA A 40 -8.18 -0.46 -3.72
C ALA A 40 -9.28 0.37 -4.38
N ALA A 41 -10.14 -0.23 -5.21
CA ALA A 41 -11.19 0.49 -5.92
C ALA A 41 -12.22 1.07 -4.95
N ASN A 42 -12.66 0.28 -3.96
CA ASN A 42 -13.56 0.75 -2.91
C ASN A 42 -12.89 1.83 -2.05
N PHE A 43 -11.65 1.61 -1.63
CA PHE A 43 -10.95 2.52 -0.74
C PHE A 43 -10.61 3.86 -1.41
N MET A 44 -10.48 3.90 -2.75
CA MET A 44 -10.29 5.14 -3.52
C MET A 44 -11.46 6.13 -3.34
N HIS A 45 -12.67 5.66 -3.05
CA HIS A 45 -13.82 6.56 -2.84
C HIS A 45 -13.62 7.54 -1.67
N LEU A 46 -12.70 7.26 -0.74
CA LEU A 46 -12.34 8.19 0.33
C LEU A 46 -11.50 9.39 -0.15
N ALA A 47 -10.89 9.33 -1.33
CA ALA A 47 -10.08 10.43 -1.84
C ALA A 47 -10.87 11.72 -2.03
N GLN A 48 -12.14 11.64 -2.48
CA GLN A 48 -12.98 12.82 -2.69
C GLN A 48 -13.33 13.56 -1.40
N PRO A 49 -13.86 12.91 -0.33
CA PRO A 49 -14.17 13.60 0.92
C PRO A 49 -12.93 14.08 1.68
N ILE A 50 -11.76 13.46 1.46
CA ILE A 50 -10.50 13.90 2.07
C ILE A 50 -9.98 15.17 1.39
N ASP A 51 -10.18 15.32 0.08
CA ASP A 51 -9.62 16.41 -0.73
C ASP A 51 -10.68 17.50 -1.04
N ASP A 52 -11.36 17.97 -0.04
CA ASP A 52 -12.33 19.07 -0.16
C ASP A 52 -11.65 20.43 -0.45
N HIS A 53 -10.38 20.58 -0.10
CA HIS A 53 -9.61 21.83 -0.25
C HIS A 53 -8.65 21.82 -1.44
N ASN A 54 -8.67 20.78 -2.26
CA ASN A 54 -7.85 20.68 -3.48
C ASN A 54 -6.34 20.85 -3.21
N TRP A 55 -5.77 19.95 -2.41
CA TRP A 55 -4.39 20.02 -1.91
C TRP A 55 -3.30 19.71 -2.96
N GLY A 56 -3.66 19.56 -4.23
CA GLY A 56 -2.72 19.25 -5.30
C GLY A 56 -2.16 17.83 -5.22
N MET A 57 -2.96 16.90 -4.73
CA MET A 57 -2.53 15.51 -4.54
C MET A 57 -2.79 14.64 -5.76
N HIS A 58 -1.87 13.71 -5.99
CA HIS A 58 -2.11 12.49 -6.74
C HIS A 58 -2.47 11.38 -5.76
N TYR A 59 -3.67 10.84 -5.86
CA TYR A 59 -4.15 9.74 -5.04
C TYR A 59 -3.83 8.41 -5.70
N LEU A 60 -3.30 7.48 -4.93
CA LEU A 60 -2.96 6.12 -5.36
C LEU A 60 -3.50 5.14 -4.32
N SER A 61 -4.58 4.45 -4.63
CA SER A 61 -5.09 3.38 -3.78
C SER A 61 -4.55 2.03 -4.25
N LEU A 62 -4.02 1.21 -3.34
CA LEU A 62 -3.31 -0.01 -3.69
C LEU A 62 -4.03 -1.25 -3.14
N ASN A 63 -4.16 -2.28 -3.99
CA ASN A 63 -4.54 -3.61 -3.52
C ASN A 63 -3.38 -4.24 -2.75
N ALA A 64 -3.72 -4.90 -1.65
CA ALA A 64 -2.78 -5.75 -0.93
C ALA A 64 -2.27 -6.90 -1.82
N PRO A 65 -1.10 -7.49 -1.53
CA PRO A 65 -0.46 -8.46 -2.41
C PRO A 65 -1.21 -9.80 -2.53
N SER A 66 -2.06 -10.14 -1.55
CA SER A 66 -2.71 -11.46 -1.48
C SER A 66 -4.22 -11.34 -1.58
N ILE A 67 -4.83 -12.24 -2.37
CA ILE A 67 -6.30 -12.40 -2.45
C ILE A 67 -6.73 -13.35 -1.35
N ILE A 68 -7.85 -13.05 -0.67
CA ILE A 68 -8.43 -13.93 0.34
C ILE A 68 -9.08 -15.13 -0.35
N GLN A 69 -8.71 -16.33 0.06
CA GLN A 69 -9.31 -17.56 -0.47
C GLN A 69 -10.84 -17.56 -0.25
N GLY A 70 -11.58 -17.81 -1.31
CA GLY A 70 -13.06 -17.80 -1.26
C GLY A 70 -13.71 -16.43 -1.38
N ASN A 71 -12.94 -15.34 -1.40
CA ASN A 71 -13.42 -13.99 -1.66
C ASN A 71 -12.62 -13.35 -2.81
N MET A 72 -13.08 -13.54 -4.05
CA MET A 72 -12.38 -13.07 -5.25
C MET A 72 -12.26 -11.54 -5.36
N MET A 73 -12.96 -10.78 -4.53
CA MET A 73 -12.98 -9.31 -4.53
C MET A 73 -12.21 -8.72 -3.34
N GLY A 74 -11.81 -9.54 -2.37
CA GLY A 74 -11.16 -9.10 -1.14
C GLY A 74 -9.67 -9.44 -1.10
N TYR A 75 -8.89 -8.49 -0.61
CA TYR A 75 -7.43 -8.60 -0.47
C TYR A 75 -7.02 -8.53 1.01
N GLN A 76 -5.83 -9.06 1.29
CA GLN A 76 -5.20 -9.00 2.61
C GLN A 76 -3.71 -8.66 2.49
N TRP A 77 -3.21 -7.88 3.43
CA TRP A 77 -1.80 -7.50 3.53
C TRP A 77 -0.96 -8.59 4.17
N PHE A 78 -1.57 -9.34 5.07
CA PHE A 78 -1.05 -10.55 5.72
C PHE A 78 -2.21 -11.44 6.16
N ASP A 79 -1.94 -12.73 6.35
CA ASP A 79 -2.95 -13.70 6.73
C ASP A 79 -3.41 -13.49 8.20
N LEU A 80 -4.73 -13.50 8.43
CA LEU A 80 -5.31 -13.50 9.76
C LEU A 80 -5.44 -14.92 10.35
N TYR A 81 -5.22 -15.94 9.53
CA TYR A 81 -5.27 -17.36 9.94
C TYR A 81 -3.96 -18.08 9.58
N PRO A 82 -2.79 -17.59 10.03
CA PRO A 82 -1.51 -18.19 9.71
C PRO A 82 -1.47 -19.64 10.19
N GLY A 83 -1.18 -20.57 9.26
CA GLY A 83 -1.22 -22.00 9.57
C GLY A 83 -2.60 -22.54 9.97
N GLY A 84 -3.69 -21.81 9.67
CA GLY A 84 -5.07 -22.18 10.01
C GLY A 84 -5.50 -21.78 11.43
N VAL A 85 -4.67 -21.07 12.18
CA VAL A 85 -4.97 -20.56 13.54
C VAL A 85 -5.25 -19.07 13.46
N TYR A 86 -6.35 -18.61 14.09
CA TYR A 86 -6.64 -17.17 14.11
C TYR A 86 -5.55 -16.41 14.89
N ILE A 87 -5.17 -15.25 14.38
CA ILE A 87 -4.01 -14.49 14.85
C ILE A 87 -3.99 -14.19 16.35
N SER A 88 -5.16 -14.08 17.02
CA SER A 88 -5.23 -13.89 18.47
C SER A 88 -4.77 -15.13 19.28
N ASP A 89 -4.85 -16.30 18.67
CA ASP A 89 -4.52 -17.59 19.28
C ASP A 89 -3.19 -18.14 18.75
N ALA A 90 -2.51 -17.35 17.90
CA ALA A 90 -1.28 -17.72 17.23
C ALA A 90 -0.12 -17.92 18.21
N GLY A 91 0.73 -18.89 17.91
CA GLY A 91 1.99 -19.11 18.60
C GLY A 91 3.18 -18.49 17.87
N PRO A 92 4.41 -18.71 18.36
CA PRO A 92 5.62 -18.11 17.77
C PRO A 92 5.83 -18.45 16.29
N LYS A 93 5.45 -19.63 15.83
CA LYS A 93 5.58 -20.05 14.43
C LYS A 93 4.63 -19.27 13.51
N GLU A 94 3.39 -19.13 13.94
CA GLU A 94 2.35 -18.41 13.21
C GLU A 94 2.69 -16.91 13.15
N TYR A 95 3.19 -16.33 14.23
CA TYR A 95 3.67 -14.95 14.25
C TYR A 95 4.86 -14.73 13.31
N GLU A 96 5.76 -15.69 13.16
CA GLU A 96 6.86 -15.60 12.20
C GLU A 96 6.34 -15.56 10.76
N LEU A 97 5.33 -16.36 10.41
CA LEU A 97 4.69 -16.34 9.09
C LEU A 97 4.08 -14.95 8.81
N VAL A 98 3.32 -14.41 9.78
CA VAL A 98 2.73 -13.07 9.66
C VAL A 98 3.80 -12.00 9.47
N ASN A 99 4.89 -12.05 10.22
CA ASN A 99 6.00 -11.10 10.10
C ASN A 99 6.64 -11.13 8.71
N GLN A 100 6.82 -12.31 8.12
CA GLN A 100 7.33 -12.46 6.76
C GLN A 100 6.40 -11.85 5.71
N GLU A 101 5.09 -12.02 5.86
CA GLU A 101 4.11 -11.42 4.96
C GLU A 101 4.02 -9.90 5.11
N ILE A 102 4.11 -9.38 6.33
CA ILE A 102 4.21 -7.93 6.60
C ILE A 102 5.47 -7.37 5.94
N GLU A 103 6.61 -8.03 6.09
CA GLU A 103 7.86 -7.60 5.46
C GLU A 103 7.75 -7.56 3.94
N LEU A 104 7.19 -8.60 3.33
CA LEU A 104 6.94 -8.65 1.88
C LEU A 104 6.01 -7.51 1.43
N SER A 105 4.93 -7.27 2.17
CA SER A 105 3.98 -6.18 1.88
C SER A 105 4.64 -4.82 1.96
N VAL A 106 5.48 -4.58 2.97
CA VAL A 106 6.24 -3.33 3.14
C VAL A 106 7.27 -3.15 2.02
N LEU A 107 7.98 -4.20 1.60
CA LEU A 107 8.93 -4.12 0.50
C LEU A 107 8.24 -3.79 -0.83
N LYS A 108 7.13 -4.46 -1.15
CA LYS A 108 6.34 -4.16 -2.36
C LYS A 108 5.76 -2.74 -2.33
N LEU A 109 5.29 -2.29 -1.17
CA LEU A 109 4.82 -0.93 -0.98
C LEU A 109 5.94 0.09 -1.23
N ASN A 110 7.14 -0.17 -0.71
CA ASN A 110 8.30 0.69 -0.92
C ASN A 110 8.70 0.79 -2.39
N GLU A 111 8.76 -0.32 -3.11
CA GLU A 111 9.04 -0.35 -4.55
C GLU A 111 7.98 0.45 -5.33
N THR A 112 6.72 0.27 -4.97
CA THR A 112 5.59 0.97 -5.61
C THR A 112 5.65 2.48 -5.35
N ILE A 113 5.86 2.90 -4.11
CA ILE A 113 5.98 4.32 -3.75
C ILE A 113 7.14 4.97 -4.49
N ASN A 114 8.32 4.35 -4.48
CA ASN A 114 9.50 4.88 -5.17
C ASN A 114 9.27 5.05 -6.68
N PHE A 115 8.61 4.08 -7.31
CA PHE A 115 8.23 4.16 -8.72
C PHE A 115 7.34 5.40 -8.99
N TYR A 116 6.28 5.60 -8.20
CA TYR A 116 5.39 6.74 -8.41
C TYR A 116 6.04 8.09 -8.08
N LEU A 117 6.88 8.16 -7.05
CA LEU A 117 7.65 9.37 -6.75
C LEU A 117 8.58 9.77 -7.90
N GLU A 118 9.24 8.81 -8.52
CA GLU A 118 10.08 9.05 -9.70
C GLU A 118 9.25 9.53 -10.91
N GLN A 119 8.14 8.84 -11.22
CA GLN A 119 7.25 9.23 -12.32
C GLN A 119 6.66 10.63 -12.14
N LEU A 120 6.30 11.01 -10.92
CA LEU A 120 5.72 12.30 -10.58
C LEU A 120 6.79 13.37 -10.28
N LYS A 121 8.07 13.02 -10.26
CA LYS A 121 9.20 13.90 -9.89
C LYS A 121 9.04 14.51 -8.50
N LEU A 122 8.52 13.74 -7.56
CA LEU A 122 8.28 14.11 -6.17
C LEU A 122 9.38 13.55 -5.25
N LYS A 123 9.53 14.17 -4.08
CA LYS A 123 10.42 13.69 -3.02
C LYS A 123 9.64 12.81 -2.04
N THR A 124 10.34 12.04 -1.22
CA THR A 124 9.73 11.25 -0.15
C THR A 124 8.96 12.12 0.85
N THR A 125 9.42 13.35 1.09
CA THR A 125 8.74 14.35 1.94
C THR A 125 7.42 14.86 1.37
N ASP A 126 7.14 14.60 0.09
CA ASP A 126 5.89 14.95 -0.58
C ASP A 126 4.91 13.76 -0.60
N CYS A 127 5.33 12.61 -0.03
CA CYS A 127 4.53 11.39 0.06
C CYS A 127 3.82 11.28 1.41
N PHE A 128 2.54 11.02 1.36
CA PHE A 128 1.68 10.74 2.50
C PHE A 128 1.11 9.33 2.37
N VAL A 129 1.04 8.59 3.48
CA VAL A 129 0.46 7.24 3.49
C VAL A 129 -0.68 7.18 4.50
N ILE A 130 -1.84 6.76 4.05
CA ILE A 130 -3.02 6.56 4.90
C ILE A 130 -3.46 5.10 4.84
N GLY A 131 -3.70 4.48 5.98
CA GLY A 131 -4.13 3.09 6.07
C GLY A 131 -5.25 2.87 7.06
N PHE A 132 -6.19 1.99 6.67
CA PHE A 132 -7.29 1.58 7.51
C PHE A 132 -7.09 0.15 8.01
N SER A 133 -7.29 -0.10 9.33
CA SER A 133 -7.21 -1.42 9.95
C SER A 133 -5.89 -2.14 9.58
N GLN A 134 -5.94 -3.26 8.84
CA GLN A 134 -4.75 -3.99 8.37
C GLN A 134 -3.82 -3.10 7.53
N GLY A 135 -4.37 -2.24 6.66
CA GLY A 135 -3.59 -1.22 5.93
C GLY A 135 -2.95 -0.19 6.86
N GLY A 136 -3.58 0.11 8.00
CA GLY A 136 -3.00 0.96 9.05
C GLY A 136 -1.77 0.31 9.70
N ILE A 137 -1.81 -1.00 9.95
CA ILE A 137 -0.65 -1.77 10.44
C ILE A 137 0.50 -1.69 9.44
N ILE A 138 0.23 -1.90 8.15
CA ILE A 138 1.26 -1.79 7.10
C ILE A 138 1.80 -0.36 7.00
N THR A 139 0.96 0.67 7.12
CA THR A 139 1.40 2.07 7.15
C THR A 139 2.39 2.33 8.28
N PHE A 140 2.09 1.83 9.49
CA PHE A 140 2.99 1.94 10.65
C PHE A 140 4.31 1.18 10.42
N GLU A 141 4.23 -0.07 9.97
CA GLU A 141 5.40 -0.91 9.71
C GLU A 141 6.28 -0.34 8.59
N TYR A 142 5.68 0.24 7.55
CA TYR A 142 6.38 0.95 6.50
C TYR A 142 7.17 2.14 7.05
N ALA A 143 6.50 3.02 7.81
CA ALA A 143 7.15 4.19 8.40
C ALA A 143 8.28 3.81 9.38
N ARG A 144 8.11 2.72 10.12
CA ARG A 144 9.09 2.23 11.09
C ARG A 144 10.32 1.58 10.43
N ARG A 145 10.11 0.79 9.37
CA ARG A 145 11.17 -0.02 8.73
C ARG A 145 11.93 0.75 7.66
N MET A 146 11.23 1.58 6.91
CA MET A 146 11.85 2.37 5.85
C MET A 146 12.35 3.68 6.44
N ALA A 147 13.60 3.82 6.73
CA ALA A 147 14.22 5.02 7.32
C ALA A 147 14.06 6.29 6.44
N MET A 148 12.90 6.46 5.80
CA MET A 148 12.56 7.55 4.90
C MET A 148 11.70 8.59 5.62
N ARG A 149 12.03 9.85 5.40
CA ARG A 149 11.19 10.95 5.90
C ARG A 149 10.01 11.16 4.95
N LEU A 150 8.84 10.66 5.34
CA LEU A 150 7.57 10.92 4.67
C LEU A 150 7.03 12.31 5.01
N GLY A 151 6.14 12.85 4.17
CA GLY A 151 5.34 14.03 4.45
C GLY A 151 4.40 13.84 5.63
N GLY A 152 3.86 12.64 5.77
CA GLY A 152 3.03 12.24 6.91
C GLY A 152 2.43 10.85 6.75
N ILE A 153 1.89 10.33 7.86
CA ILE A 153 1.10 9.10 7.89
C ILE A 153 -0.21 9.33 8.64
N ALA A 154 -1.26 8.62 8.26
CA ALA A 154 -2.51 8.55 9.00
C ALA A 154 -2.92 7.07 9.16
N ILE A 155 -3.26 6.70 10.38
CA ILE A 155 -3.67 5.34 10.76
C ILE A 155 -5.08 5.41 11.32
N MET A 156 -5.99 4.62 10.74
CA MET A 156 -7.40 4.57 11.11
C MET A 156 -7.82 3.15 11.50
#